data_7de13685ab2966fdf5eddc6789c8e3a1
#
_entry.id   7de13685ab2966fdf5eddc6789c8e3a1
#
_cell.length_a   1.000
_cell.length_b   1.000
_cell.length_c   1.000
_cell.angle_alpha   90.00
_cell.angle_beta   90.00
_cell.angle_gamma   90.00
#
_symmetry.space_group_name_H-M   'P 1'
#
loop_
_entity.id
_entity.type
_entity.pdbx_description
1 polymer ?
#
loop_
_entity_poly.entity_id
_entity_poly.type
_entity_poly.pdbx_seq_one_letter_code
_entity_poly.pdbx_strand_id
1 'polypeptide(L)'
;MNLDLNELSKQLRRLICDGIEVIPKGVNSYQVLAPFYFDDGDGYVVYLKTDEEGIYLTDNGHTLMHLSYWLDTSQLTHDEGERGNLFNGVLKAYGVVYTGGRLTMRLPREPGSIGNYFLTYIQAITKITDIDYLSRERVRRSFLDDLIRFMKDTYGKNAQEKWSNSRLDREGTYAVDIRLDLAKVPIYVYAAWSNERALNVVVSILTHKDWKESFRSLVIHEYVDELSKPNIRKVMDASDKQVSAFYGKQDEIKEYIEQEIEYMGGT
;
A
#
# COMPACT_ATOMS: atom_id res chain seq x y z
N MET A 1 -10.17 18.56 -35.48
CA MET A 1 -8.82 19.00 -35.13
C MET A 1 -7.87 18.00 -35.79
N ASN A 2 -7.22 18.41 -36.90
CA ASN A 2 -6.22 17.52 -37.56
C ASN A 2 -4.91 17.66 -36.82
N LEU A 3 -4.47 16.60 -36.14
CA LEU A 3 -3.15 16.51 -35.54
C LEU A 3 -2.10 16.31 -36.64
N ASP A 4 -1.16 17.24 -36.77
CA ASP A 4 0.02 17.03 -37.62
C ASP A 4 0.98 16.08 -36.89
N LEU A 5 1.01 14.81 -37.34
CA LEU A 5 1.82 13.74 -36.74
C LEU A 5 3.33 14.03 -36.81
N ASN A 6 3.79 14.75 -37.84
CA ASN A 6 5.21 15.08 -37.98
C ASN A 6 5.62 16.16 -36.96
N GLU A 7 4.80 17.19 -36.78
CA GLU A 7 5.06 18.22 -35.80
C GLU A 7 4.95 17.66 -34.36
N LEU A 8 3.96 16.81 -34.07
CA LEU A 8 3.85 16.13 -32.80
C LEU A 8 5.06 15.26 -32.49
N SER A 9 5.51 14.45 -33.47
CA SER A 9 6.69 13.62 -33.32
C SER A 9 7.96 14.43 -33.05
N LYS A 10 8.09 15.60 -33.69
CA LYS A 10 9.21 16.51 -33.49
C LYS A 10 9.18 17.17 -32.11
N GLN A 11 8.01 17.56 -31.62
CA GLN A 11 7.84 18.11 -30.26
C GLN A 11 8.18 17.08 -29.20
N LEU A 12 7.69 15.83 -29.33
CA LEU A 12 7.99 14.74 -28.36
C LEU A 12 9.49 14.41 -28.36
N ARG A 13 10.13 14.35 -29.53
CA ARG A 13 11.60 14.12 -29.60
C ARG A 13 12.36 15.24 -28.92
N ARG A 14 12.01 16.50 -29.13
CA ARG A 14 12.64 17.64 -28.47
C ARG A 14 12.48 17.57 -26.97
N LEU A 15 11.28 17.29 -26.46
CA LEU A 15 11.02 17.19 -25.03
C LEU A 15 11.93 16.14 -24.37
N ILE A 16 12.11 14.99 -25.00
CA ILE A 16 12.89 13.89 -24.43
C ILE A 16 14.41 14.12 -24.66
N CYS A 17 14.83 14.51 -25.87
CA CYS A 17 16.24 14.62 -26.22
C CYS A 17 16.90 15.89 -25.68
N ASP A 18 16.20 17.03 -25.74
CA ASP A 18 16.73 18.32 -25.25
C ASP A 18 16.55 18.44 -23.71
N GLY A 19 15.71 17.60 -23.09
CA GLY A 19 15.52 17.52 -21.66
C GLY A 19 16.54 16.66 -20.92
N ILE A 20 17.47 15.98 -21.64
CA ILE A 20 18.51 15.18 -21.01
C ILE A 20 19.87 15.89 -21.12
N GLU A 21 20.46 16.21 -19.98
CA GLU A 21 21.76 16.87 -19.88
C GLU A 21 22.71 16.02 -19.02
N VAL A 22 23.97 15.92 -19.41
CA VAL A 22 25.02 15.20 -18.67
C VAL A 22 26.05 16.18 -18.15
N ILE A 23 26.14 16.31 -16.83
CA ILE A 23 27.00 17.30 -16.16
C ILE A 23 28.13 16.58 -15.40
N PRO A 24 29.39 16.93 -15.62
CA PRO A 24 30.50 16.42 -14.81
C PRO A 24 30.32 16.79 -13.32
N LYS A 25 30.45 15.81 -12.42
CA LYS A 25 30.32 15.99 -10.95
C LYS A 25 31.49 15.35 -10.18
N GLY A 26 32.69 15.50 -10.68
CA GLY A 26 33.90 14.95 -10.08
C GLY A 26 34.64 13.97 -10.99
N VAL A 27 35.62 13.28 -10.45
CA VAL A 27 36.40 12.30 -11.19
C VAL A 27 35.54 11.08 -11.48
N ASN A 28 35.44 10.69 -12.73
CA ASN A 28 34.66 9.50 -13.18
C ASN A 28 33.20 9.50 -12.72
N SER A 29 32.58 10.67 -12.58
CA SER A 29 31.22 10.84 -12.10
C SER A 29 30.48 11.93 -12.87
N TYR A 30 29.35 11.57 -13.47
CA TYR A 30 28.53 12.44 -14.29
C TYR A 30 27.09 12.37 -13.78
N GLN A 31 26.48 13.51 -13.51
CA GLN A 31 25.06 13.57 -13.17
C GLN A 31 24.25 13.64 -14.49
N VAL A 32 23.24 12.83 -14.59
CA VAL A 32 22.28 12.86 -15.70
C VAL A 32 21.03 13.58 -15.21
N LEU A 33 20.80 14.77 -15.73
CA LEU A 33 19.55 15.49 -15.58
C LEU A 33 18.58 15.00 -16.64
N ALA A 34 17.35 14.69 -16.27
CA ALA A 34 16.33 14.21 -17.19
C ALA A 34 14.93 14.57 -16.67
N PRO A 35 13.92 14.70 -17.53
CA PRO A 35 12.57 15.13 -17.14
C PRO A 35 11.77 14.01 -16.47
N PHE A 36 12.31 13.44 -15.41
CA PHE A 36 11.67 12.46 -14.56
C PHE A 36 11.65 12.96 -13.11
N TYR A 37 10.47 12.94 -12.49
CA TYR A 37 10.21 13.61 -11.23
C TYR A 37 9.49 12.69 -10.27
N PHE A 38 9.67 12.93 -8.97
CA PHE A 38 8.79 12.44 -7.92
C PHE A 38 7.45 13.21 -7.96
N ASP A 39 6.46 12.73 -7.25
CA ASP A 39 5.11 13.32 -7.23
C ASP A 39 5.07 14.77 -6.70
N ASP A 40 6.03 15.15 -5.88
CA ASP A 40 6.18 16.52 -5.36
C ASP A 40 6.93 17.47 -6.31
N GLY A 41 7.38 16.97 -7.46
CA GLY A 41 8.06 17.72 -8.49
C GLY A 41 9.60 17.73 -8.38
N ASP A 42 10.19 17.10 -7.35
CA ASP A 42 11.63 16.91 -7.29
C ASP A 42 12.13 15.97 -8.39
N GLY A 43 13.27 16.30 -9.01
CA GLY A 43 13.84 15.50 -10.09
C GLY A 43 14.52 14.22 -9.58
N TYR A 44 14.42 13.13 -10.35
CA TYR A 44 15.22 11.95 -10.06
C TYR A 44 16.70 12.25 -10.19
N VAL A 45 17.48 11.85 -9.20
CA VAL A 45 18.93 12.02 -9.21
C VAL A 45 19.59 10.74 -9.71
N VAL A 46 20.25 10.84 -10.86
CA VAL A 46 20.98 9.71 -11.46
C VAL A 46 22.40 10.13 -11.80
N TYR A 47 23.34 9.29 -11.40
CA TYR A 47 24.75 9.44 -11.77
C TYR A 47 25.18 8.27 -12.65
N LEU A 48 25.93 8.58 -13.71
CA LEU A 48 26.75 7.65 -14.45
C LEU A 48 28.15 7.70 -13.87
N LYS A 49 28.67 6.58 -13.40
CA LYS A 49 30.00 6.49 -12.79
C LYS A 49 30.83 5.37 -13.42
N THR A 50 32.14 5.49 -13.29
CA THR A 50 33.07 4.44 -13.72
C THR A 50 34.02 4.07 -12.59
N ASP A 51 34.32 2.79 -12.47
CA ASP A 51 35.32 2.21 -11.57
C ASP A 51 36.12 1.12 -12.27
N GLU A 52 36.92 0.36 -11.54
CA GLU A 52 37.76 -0.72 -12.09
C GLU A 52 36.94 -1.87 -12.73
N GLU A 53 35.69 -2.05 -12.28
CA GLU A 53 34.79 -3.07 -12.79
C GLU A 53 34.00 -2.60 -14.02
N GLY A 54 33.96 -1.31 -14.32
CA GLY A 54 33.31 -0.73 -15.49
C GLY A 54 32.36 0.42 -15.21
N ILE A 55 31.32 0.54 -16.00
CA ILE A 55 30.33 1.62 -15.93
C ILE A 55 29.14 1.19 -15.08
N TYR A 56 28.60 2.10 -14.29
CA TYR A 56 27.36 1.86 -13.53
C TYR A 56 26.52 3.12 -13.36
N LEU A 57 25.22 2.93 -13.21
CA LEU A 57 24.26 3.95 -12.82
C LEU A 57 23.98 3.85 -11.32
N THR A 58 23.80 5.00 -10.66
CA THR A 58 23.44 5.05 -9.24
C THR A 58 22.66 6.32 -8.92
N ASP A 59 21.75 6.24 -7.97
CA ASP A 59 21.03 7.38 -7.39
C ASP A 59 21.78 8.04 -6.23
N ASN A 60 22.94 7.50 -5.84
CA ASN A 60 23.68 7.90 -4.63
C ASN A 60 22.84 7.87 -3.33
N GLY A 61 21.75 7.10 -3.30
CA GLY A 61 20.86 6.99 -2.15
C GLY A 61 19.73 8.01 -2.12
N HIS A 62 19.60 8.82 -3.17
CA HIS A 62 18.59 9.89 -3.21
C HIS A 62 17.16 9.32 -3.20
N THR A 63 16.88 8.21 -3.90
CA THR A 63 15.54 7.65 -3.99
C THR A 63 14.99 7.25 -2.62
N LEU A 64 15.73 6.47 -1.86
CA LEU A 64 15.25 6.05 -0.53
C LEU A 64 15.26 7.20 0.49
N MET A 65 16.24 8.12 0.39
CA MET A 65 16.24 9.34 1.20
C MET A 65 14.97 10.16 0.94
N HIS A 66 14.61 10.37 -0.32
CA HIS A 66 13.41 11.11 -0.71
C HIS A 66 12.14 10.41 -0.20
N LEU A 67 12.02 9.09 -0.40
CA LEU A 67 10.90 8.30 0.13
C LEU A 67 10.80 8.35 1.65
N SER A 68 11.92 8.51 2.38
CA SER A 68 11.92 8.55 3.84
C SER A 68 11.19 9.76 4.46
N TYR A 69 10.84 10.76 3.66
CA TYR A 69 10.06 11.91 4.14
C TYR A 69 8.61 11.55 4.50
N TRP A 70 8.07 10.48 3.95
CA TRP A 70 6.68 10.05 4.18
C TRP A 70 6.50 8.53 4.35
N LEU A 71 7.54 7.74 4.12
CA LEU A 71 7.54 6.29 4.24
C LEU A 71 8.67 5.83 5.15
N ASP A 72 8.37 4.92 6.08
CA ASP A 72 9.42 4.19 6.79
C ASP A 72 10.14 3.24 5.81
N THR A 73 11.29 3.68 5.29
CA THR A 73 12.07 2.93 4.31
C THR A 73 12.67 1.64 4.88
N SER A 74 12.69 1.44 6.20
CA SER A 74 13.09 0.17 6.80
C SER A 74 12.16 -0.96 6.35
N GLN A 75 10.89 -0.67 6.13
CA GLN A 75 9.89 -1.64 5.64
C GLN A 75 10.13 -2.08 4.19
N LEU A 76 10.89 -1.30 3.41
CA LEU A 76 11.31 -1.68 2.05
C LEU A 76 12.54 -2.59 2.06
N THR A 77 13.43 -2.38 3.02
CA THR A 77 14.76 -3.00 3.03
C THR A 77 14.88 -4.21 3.94
N HIS A 78 13.89 -4.46 4.83
CA HIS A 78 13.80 -5.66 5.66
C HIS A 78 12.84 -6.67 5.01
N ASP A 79 13.32 -7.89 4.81
CA ASP A 79 12.78 -8.92 3.90
C ASP A 79 11.41 -9.53 4.24
N GLU A 80 10.77 -9.22 5.35
CA GLU A 80 9.62 -10.01 5.85
C GLU A 80 8.24 -9.42 5.58
N GLY A 81 8.15 -8.36 4.76
CA GLY A 81 6.88 -7.69 4.47
C GLY A 81 6.56 -7.63 2.98
N GLU A 82 5.30 -7.32 2.66
CA GLU A 82 4.87 -7.17 1.27
C GLU A 82 5.63 -6.05 0.54
N ARG A 83 5.94 -4.96 1.24
CA ARG A 83 6.76 -3.85 0.70
C ARG A 83 8.17 -4.32 0.36
N GLY A 84 8.80 -5.11 1.24
CA GLY A 84 10.12 -5.71 0.98
C GLY A 84 10.09 -6.67 -0.22
N ASN A 85 9.06 -7.50 -0.32
CA ASN A 85 8.88 -8.42 -1.45
C ASN A 85 8.70 -7.67 -2.77
N LEU A 86 7.91 -6.58 -2.79
CA LEU A 86 7.76 -5.73 -3.97
C LEU A 86 9.06 -5.04 -4.35
N PHE A 87 9.77 -4.48 -3.37
CA PHE A 87 11.06 -3.83 -3.57
C PHE A 87 12.07 -4.79 -4.17
N ASN A 88 12.28 -5.95 -3.55
CA ASN A 88 13.18 -6.98 -4.05
C ASN A 88 12.76 -7.52 -5.43
N GLY A 89 11.45 -7.63 -5.67
CA GLY A 89 10.90 -7.98 -6.99
C GLY A 89 11.29 -6.98 -8.07
N VAL A 90 11.19 -5.68 -7.79
CA VAL A 90 11.62 -4.61 -8.72
C VAL A 90 13.14 -4.67 -8.93
N LEU A 91 13.93 -4.76 -7.87
CA LEU A 91 15.39 -4.85 -7.97
C LEU A 91 15.80 -5.98 -8.90
N LYS A 92 15.24 -7.16 -8.71
CA LYS A 92 15.52 -8.36 -9.53
C LYS A 92 15.07 -8.18 -10.97
N ALA A 93 13.87 -7.65 -11.20
CA ALA A 93 13.30 -7.50 -12.55
C ALA A 93 14.09 -6.53 -13.42
N TYR A 94 14.66 -5.49 -12.80
CA TYR A 94 15.41 -4.44 -13.52
C TYR A 94 16.92 -4.58 -13.40
N GLY A 95 17.44 -5.59 -12.71
CA GLY A 95 18.88 -5.78 -12.55
C GLY A 95 19.53 -4.69 -11.70
N VAL A 96 18.80 -4.13 -10.76
CA VAL A 96 19.27 -3.13 -9.80
C VAL A 96 19.69 -3.82 -8.51
N VAL A 97 20.76 -3.35 -7.91
CA VAL A 97 21.24 -3.83 -6.60
C VAL A 97 21.09 -2.70 -5.58
N TYR A 98 20.55 -3.03 -4.42
CA TYR A 98 20.50 -2.13 -3.27
C TYR A 98 21.63 -2.46 -2.28
N THR A 99 22.46 -1.49 -1.99
CA THR A 99 23.55 -1.66 -1.01
C THR A 99 23.86 -0.32 -0.31
N GLY A 100 23.85 -0.34 1.01
CA GLY A 100 24.22 0.83 1.81
C GLY A 100 23.40 2.09 1.52
N GLY A 101 22.10 1.94 1.32
CA GLY A 101 21.19 3.03 1.02
C GLY A 101 21.14 3.45 -0.45
N ARG A 102 21.87 2.80 -1.35
CA ARG A 102 22.03 3.19 -2.76
C ARG A 102 21.47 2.14 -3.70
N LEU A 103 20.79 2.60 -4.73
CA LEU A 103 20.42 1.80 -5.87
C LEU A 103 21.55 1.88 -6.90
N THR A 104 21.96 0.73 -7.42
CA THR A 104 23.06 0.65 -8.39
C THR A 104 22.72 -0.35 -9.49
N MET A 105 22.96 0.03 -10.74
CA MET A 105 22.85 -0.87 -11.91
C MET A 105 24.19 -0.89 -12.65
N ARG A 106 24.85 -2.04 -12.67
CA ARG A 106 26.07 -2.22 -13.48
C ARG A 106 25.71 -2.47 -14.92
N LEU A 107 26.46 -1.82 -15.81
CA LEU A 107 26.34 -2.03 -17.23
C LEU A 107 27.36 -3.11 -17.68
N PRO A 108 27.06 -3.87 -18.71
CA PRO A 108 28.08 -4.77 -19.33
C PRO A 108 29.27 -3.95 -19.84
N ARG A 109 30.43 -4.60 -20.03
CA ARG A 109 31.66 -3.92 -20.47
C ARG A 109 31.49 -3.18 -21.80
N GLU A 110 30.66 -3.71 -22.67
CA GLU A 110 30.30 -3.10 -23.95
C GLU A 110 28.77 -2.89 -23.98
N PRO A 111 28.27 -1.79 -23.38
CA PRO A 111 26.85 -1.59 -23.25
C PRO A 111 26.23 -1.09 -24.54
N GLY A 112 26.21 -1.66 -25.63
CA GLY A 112 25.63 -1.25 -26.91
C GLY A 112 24.85 0.08 -26.93
N SER A 113 24.06 0.35 -25.88
CA SER A 113 23.36 1.62 -25.68
C SER A 113 23.22 1.95 -24.19
N ILE A 114 23.96 2.91 -23.69
CA ILE A 114 23.85 3.45 -22.33
C ILE A 114 22.43 4.02 -22.08
N GLY A 115 21.81 4.63 -23.10
CA GLY A 115 20.47 5.21 -22.99
C GLY A 115 19.39 4.17 -22.64
N ASN A 116 19.49 2.93 -23.15
CA ASN A 116 18.56 1.87 -22.80
C ASN A 116 18.67 1.48 -21.31
N TYR A 117 19.90 1.37 -20.80
CA TYR A 117 20.14 1.10 -19.38
C TYR A 117 19.68 2.24 -18.50
N PHE A 118 19.89 3.48 -18.93
CA PHE A 118 19.38 4.65 -18.23
C PHE A 118 17.85 4.63 -18.11
N LEU A 119 17.14 4.38 -19.20
CA LEU A 119 15.67 4.26 -19.19
C LEU A 119 15.20 3.09 -18.33
N THR A 120 15.88 1.95 -18.38
CA THR A 120 15.58 0.79 -17.51
C THR A 120 15.78 1.15 -16.04
N TYR A 121 16.83 1.90 -15.73
CA TYR A 121 17.12 2.36 -14.36
C TYR A 121 16.06 3.37 -13.85
N ILE A 122 15.65 4.32 -14.69
CA ILE A 122 14.54 5.24 -14.40
C ILE A 122 13.24 4.48 -14.12
N GLN A 123 12.92 3.47 -14.94
CA GLN A 123 11.74 2.63 -14.72
C GLN A 123 11.81 1.90 -13.36
N ALA A 124 13.00 1.43 -12.95
CA ALA A 124 13.17 0.83 -11.63
C ALA A 124 12.91 1.85 -10.52
N ILE A 125 13.46 3.06 -10.58
CA ILE A 125 13.19 4.13 -9.62
C ILE A 125 11.69 4.42 -9.56
N THR A 126 11.02 4.63 -10.69
CA THR A 126 9.58 4.89 -10.75
C THR A 126 8.78 3.75 -10.07
N LYS A 127 9.14 2.49 -10.34
CA LYS A 127 8.46 1.36 -9.69
C LYS A 127 8.70 1.29 -8.19
N ILE A 128 9.88 1.68 -7.73
CA ILE A 128 10.21 1.75 -6.31
C ILE A 128 9.42 2.88 -5.62
N THR A 129 9.26 4.03 -6.27
CA THR A 129 8.45 5.13 -5.73
C THR A 129 6.96 4.78 -5.66
N ASP A 130 6.47 3.95 -6.57
CA ASP A 130 5.08 3.47 -6.59
C ASP A 130 4.77 2.41 -5.51
N ILE A 131 5.78 1.84 -4.83
CA ILE A 131 5.56 0.73 -3.87
C ILE A 131 4.61 1.12 -2.76
N ASP A 132 4.66 2.35 -2.26
CA ASP A 132 3.75 2.79 -1.20
C ASP A 132 2.28 2.73 -1.65
N TYR A 133 1.98 3.19 -2.87
CA TYR A 133 0.64 3.10 -3.45
C TYR A 133 0.21 1.65 -3.68
N LEU A 134 1.09 0.86 -4.28
CA LEU A 134 0.81 -0.55 -4.59
C LEU A 134 0.63 -1.39 -3.32
N SER A 135 1.44 -1.12 -2.27
CA SER A 135 1.33 -1.83 -1.02
C SER A 135 0.05 -1.47 -0.26
N ARG A 136 -0.35 -0.20 -0.22
CA ARG A 136 -1.59 0.21 0.44
C ARG A 136 -2.82 -0.49 -0.14
N GLU A 137 -2.92 -0.64 -1.46
CA GLU A 137 -4.03 -1.34 -2.09
C GLU A 137 -3.99 -2.86 -1.89
N ARG A 138 -2.80 -3.47 -1.95
CA ARG A 138 -2.64 -4.92 -1.73
C ARG A 138 -2.84 -5.29 -0.27
N VAL A 139 -2.27 -4.52 0.64
CA VAL A 139 -2.44 -4.70 2.08
C VAL A 139 -3.91 -4.57 2.47
N ARG A 140 -4.65 -3.60 1.92
CA ARG A 140 -6.10 -3.49 2.11
C ARG A 140 -6.85 -4.74 1.70
N ARG A 141 -6.51 -5.33 0.55
CA ARG A 141 -7.15 -6.57 0.08
C ARG A 141 -6.71 -7.76 0.92
N SER A 142 -5.41 -7.89 1.22
CA SER A 142 -4.91 -9.02 2.00
C SER A 142 -5.44 -9.01 3.44
N PHE A 143 -5.49 -7.86 4.11
CA PHE A 143 -6.04 -7.76 5.47
C PHE A 143 -7.52 -8.19 5.53
N LEU A 144 -8.37 -7.68 4.65
CA LEU A 144 -9.78 -8.07 4.62
C LEU A 144 -9.94 -9.55 4.28
N ASP A 145 -9.18 -10.06 3.31
CA ASP A 145 -9.21 -11.46 2.89
C ASP A 145 -8.69 -12.38 4.02
N ASP A 146 -7.64 -11.97 4.73
CA ASP A 146 -7.10 -12.71 5.89
C ASP A 146 -8.08 -12.71 7.06
N LEU A 147 -8.74 -11.58 7.32
CA LEU A 147 -9.79 -11.49 8.34
C LEU A 147 -11.00 -12.37 7.98
N ILE A 148 -11.46 -12.34 6.73
CA ILE A 148 -12.55 -13.20 6.26
C ILE A 148 -12.17 -14.67 6.41
N ARG A 149 -10.96 -15.04 5.99
CA ARG A 149 -10.44 -16.41 6.11
C ARG A 149 -10.41 -16.84 7.57
N PHE A 150 -9.80 -16.05 8.43
CA PHE A 150 -9.74 -16.32 9.87
C PHE A 150 -11.12 -16.56 10.48
N MET A 151 -12.11 -15.70 10.17
CA MET A 151 -13.46 -15.84 10.70
C MET A 151 -14.17 -17.07 10.13
N LYS A 152 -13.98 -17.38 8.85
CA LYS A 152 -14.56 -18.61 8.24
C LYS A 152 -13.90 -19.88 8.78
N ASP A 153 -12.60 -19.90 8.96
CA ASP A 153 -11.88 -21.05 9.50
C ASP A 153 -12.28 -21.32 10.96
N THR A 154 -12.56 -20.24 11.72
CA THR A 154 -12.93 -20.36 13.14
C THR A 154 -14.41 -20.68 13.34
N TYR A 155 -15.32 -20.01 12.60
CA TYR A 155 -16.76 -20.07 12.85
C TYR A 155 -17.59 -20.74 11.73
N GLY A 156 -16.92 -21.14 10.66
CA GLY A 156 -17.50 -21.92 9.56
C GLY A 156 -18.70 -21.23 8.91
N LYS A 157 -19.79 -21.96 8.78
CA LYS A 157 -21.04 -21.50 8.15
C LYS A 157 -21.74 -20.32 8.88
N ASN A 158 -21.37 -20.08 10.14
CA ASN A 158 -21.92 -18.98 10.92
C ASN A 158 -21.28 -17.62 10.57
N ALA A 159 -20.19 -17.60 9.78
CA ALA A 159 -19.54 -16.40 9.28
C ALA A 159 -20.00 -16.10 7.85
N GLN A 160 -20.85 -15.09 7.70
CA GLN A 160 -21.36 -14.63 6.41
C GLN A 160 -20.62 -13.35 5.98
N GLU A 161 -19.89 -13.44 4.87
CA GLU A 161 -19.18 -12.26 4.32
C GLU A 161 -20.13 -11.34 3.54
N LYS A 162 -19.79 -10.05 3.51
CA LYS A 162 -20.49 -9.00 2.75
C LYS A 162 -22.00 -9.02 2.97
N TRP A 163 -22.39 -9.20 4.24
CA TRP A 163 -23.79 -9.24 4.57
C TRP A 163 -24.43 -7.84 4.52
N SER A 164 -25.62 -7.76 3.94
CA SER A 164 -26.47 -6.57 3.98
C SER A 164 -27.92 -6.95 4.27
N ASN A 165 -28.67 -6.01 4.86
CA ASN A 165 -30.08 -6.19 5.09
C ASN A 165 -30.86 -6.00 3.77
N SER A 166 -31.28 -7.09 3.14
CA SER A 166 -31.96 -7.07 1.83
C SER A 166 -33.26 -6.25 1.77
N ARG A 167 -33.84 -5.89 2.92
CA ARG A 167 -35.08 -5.07 2.98
C ARG A 167 -34.74 -3.59 3.10
N LEU A 168 -33.71 -3.22 3.86
CA LEU A 168 -33.37 -1.84 4.22
C LEU A 168 -32.18 -1.32 3.39
N ASP A 169 -31.29 -2.21 2.94
CA ASP A 169 -30.08 -1.90 2.17
C ASP A 169 -29.98 -2.83 0.96
N ARG A 170 -30.82 -2.60 -0.04
CA ARG A 170 -30.87 -3.45 -1.26
C ARG A 170 -29.59 -3.37 -2.11
N GLU A 171 -28.89 -2.24 -2.04
CA GLU A 171 -27.68 -1.99 -2.81
C GLU A 171 -26.40 -2.39 -2.05
N GLY A 172 -26.52 -2.72 -0.76
CA GLY A 172 -25.38 -3.08 0.08
C GLY A 172 -24.46 -1.91 0.40
N THR A 173 -25.01 -0.68 0.44
CA THR A 173 -24.26 0.53 0.72
C THR A 173 -23.65 0.53 2.13
N TYR A 174 -24.35 -0.08 3.09
CA TYR A 174 -23.95 -0.20 4.48
C TYR A 174 -23.59 -1.64 4.87
N ALA A 175 -23.11 -2.41 3.90
CA ALA A 175 -22.80 -3.83 4.12
C ALA A 175 -21.80 -4.01 5.26
N VAL A 176 -22.04 -5.07 6.03
CA VAL A 176 -21.14 -5.57 7.08
C VAL A 176 -20.09 -6.47 6.43
N ASP A 177 -18.83 -6.32 6.78
CA ASP A 177 -17.79 -7.15 6.18
C ASP A 177 -18.01 -8.63 6.50
N ILE A 178 -18.29 -8.93 7.78
CA ILE A 178 -18.62 -10.29 8.22
C ILE A 178 -19.70 -10.23 9.28
N ARG A 179 -20.79 -10.95 9.07
CA ARG A 179 -21.81 -11.20 10.08
C ARG A 179 -21.58 -12.56 10.72
N LEU A 180 -21.53 -12.61 12.05
CA LEU A 180 -21.43 -13.84 12.81
C LEU A 180 -22.75 -14.14 13.50
N ASP A 181 -23.38 -15.24 13.09
CA ASP A 181 -24.63 -15.77 13.68
C ASP A 181 -24.31 -16.87 14.70
N LEU A 182 -23.76 -16.49 15.87
CA LEU A 182 -23.28 -17.40 16.92
C LEU A 182 -24.18 -17.42 18.16
N ALA A 183 -25.05 -16.43 18.31
CA ALA A 183 -25.98 -16.29 19.43
C ALA A 183 -27.31 -15.68 18.94
N LYS A 184 -28.25 -15.36 19.87
CA LYS A 184 -29.53 -14.71 19.52
C LYS A 184 -29.35 -13.35 18.86
N VAL A 185 -28.27 -12.65 19.20
CA VAL A 185 -27.90 -11.37 18.61
C VAL A 185 -26.64 -11.57 17.78
N PRO A 186 -26.63 -11.22 16.48
CA PRO A 186 -25.44 -11.38 15.66
C PRO A 186 -24.34 -10.39 16.03
N ILE A 187 -23.09 -10.76 15.73
CA ILE A 187 -21.95 -9.86 15.82
C ILE A 187 -21.62 -9.37 14.41
N TYR A 188 -21.62 -8.05 14.22
CA TYR A 188 -21.22 -7.37 12.99
C TYR A 188 -19.76 -6.99 13.08
N VAL A 189 -18.91 -7.65 12.28
CA VAL A 189 -17.47 -7.44 12.23
C VAL A 189 -17.14 -6.53 11.07
N TYR A 190 -16.38 -5.48 11.34
CA TYR A 190 -15.94 -4.48 10.37
C TYR A 190 -14.42 -4.39 10.36
N ALA A 191 -13.84 -4.36 9.17
CA ALA A 191 -12.42 -4.13 8.94
C ALA A 191 -12.14 -2.63 8.71
N ALA A 192 -11.16 -2.07 9.44
CA ALA A 192 -10.77 -0.66 9.34
C ALA A 192 -9.27 -0.52 9.10
N TRP A 193 -8.87 -0.14 7.87
CA TRP A 193 -7.47 -0.02 7.43
C TRP A 193 -7.07 1.41 7.03
N SER A 194 -7.98 2.36 7.01
CA SER A 194 -7.72 3.76 6.65
C SER A 194 -8.71 4.69 7.33
N ASN A 195 -8.37 5.99 7.36
CA ASN A 195 -9.27 7.01 7.92
C ASN A 195 -10.62 7.06 7.20
N GLU A 196 -10.64 6.94 5.88
CA GLU A 196 -11.87 6.92 5.08
C GLU A 196 -12.70 5.68 5.40
N ARG A 197 -12.07 4.50 5.43
CA ARG A 197 -12.76 3.25 5.76
C ARG A 197 -13.32 3.28 7.19
N ALA A 198 -12.57 3.78 8.16
CA ALA A 198 -13.03 3.95 9.53
C ALA A 198 -14.30 4.82 9.63
N LEU A 199 -14.37 5.92 8.87
CA LEU A 199 -15.56 6.76 8.80
C LEU A 199 -16.75 6.03 8.14
N ASN A 200 -16.53 5.28 7.07
CA ASN A 200 -17.56 4.48 6.42
C ASN A 200 -18.11 3.40 7.37
N VAL A 201 -17.23 2.76 8.16
CA VAL A 201 -17.63 1.81 9.21
C VAL A 201 -18.51 2.49 10.26
N VAL A 202 -18.14 3.68 10.75
CA VAL A 202 -18.96 4.45 11.70
C VAL A 202 -20.33 4.74 11.12
N VAL A 203 -20.41 5.19 9.87
CA VAL A 203 -21.68 5.45 9.17
C VAL A 203 -22.51 4.18 9.08
N SER A 204 -21.92 3.04 8.69
CA SER A 204 -22.62 1.76 8.63
C SER A 204 -23.20 1.35 9.98
N ILE A 205 -22.38 1.36 11.05
CA ILE A 205 -22.83 1.02 12.42
C ILE A 205 -24.00 1.91 12.88
N LEU A 206 -23.88 3.22 12.68
CA LEU A 206 -24.93 4.17 13.09
C LEU A 206 -26.21 3.96 12.27
N THR A 207 -26.11 3.66 10.98
CA THR A 207 -27.26 3.37 10.13
C THR A 207 -27.99 2.09 10.58
N HIS A 208 -27.27 1.01 10.89
CA HIS A 208 -27.88 -0.21 11.43
C HIS A 208 -28.55 0.03 12.80
N LYS A 209 -27.95 0.88 13.66
CA LYS A 209 -28.56 1.31 14.92
C LYS A 209 -29.85 2.13 14.69
N ASP A 210 -29.84 3.04 13.71
CA ASP A 210 -31.03 3.84 13.33
C ASP A 210 -32.16 2.95 12.80
N TRP A 211 -31.83 1.90 12.07
CA TRP A 211 -32.78 0.88 11.65
C TRP A 211 -33.29 -0.01 12.79
N LYS A 212 -32.82 0.21 14.00
CA LYS A 212 -33.19 -0.55 15.23
C LYS A 212 -32.88 -2.05 15.10
N GLU A 213 -31.86 -2.39 14.35
CA GLU A 213 -31.34 -3.75 14.32
C GLU A 213 -30.68 -4.09 15.66
N SER A 214 -30.88 -5.33 16.11
CA SER A 214 -30.23 -5.85 17.31
C SER A 214 -28.94 -6.55 16.88
N PHE A 215 -27.77 -5.98 17.21
CA PHE A 215 -26.45 -6.55 16.92
C PHE A 215 -25.41 -6.04 17.90
N ARG A 216 -24.26 -6.72 17.94
CA ARG A 216 -23.02 -6.22 18.54
C ARG A 216 -22.04 -5.85 17.44
N SER A 217 -21.34 -4.75 17.59
CA SER A 217 -20.38 -4.26 16.61
C SER A 217 -18.94 -4.47 17.10
N LEU A 218 -18.15 -5.15 16.27
CA LEU A 218 -16.72 -5.37 16.48
C LEU A 218 -15.95 -4.74 15.32
N VAL A 219 -15.13 -3.74 15.62
CA VAL A 219 -14.23 -3.13 14.62
C VAL A 219 -12.82 -3.64 14.82
N ILE A 220 -12.24 -4.21 13.78
CA ILE A 220 -10.87 -4.72 13.78
C ILE A 220 -10.05 -3.82 12.88
N HIS A 221 -9.02 -3.20 13.47
CA HIS A 221 -8.06 -2.40 12.71
C HIS A 221 -6.98 -3.30 12.13
N GLU A 222 -6.47 -2.93 10.95
CA GLU A 222 -5.21 -3.50 10.48
C GLU A 222 -4.09 -3.08 11.43
N TYR A 223 -3.90 -1.76 11.56
CA TYR A 223 -3.06 -1.11 12.56
C TYR A 223 -3.71 0.22 12.96
N VAL A 224 -4.11 0.34 14.22
CA VAL A 224 -4.82 1.55 14.70
C VAL A 224 -3.96 2.81 14.64
N ASP A 225 -2.64 2.66 14.75
CA ASP A 225 -1.68 3.77 14.75
C ASP A 225 -1.60 4.49 13.40
N GLU A 226 -2.09 3.88 12.33
CA GLU A 226 -2.20 4.50 11.00
C GLU A 226 -3.42 5.43 10.87
N LEU A 227 -4.32 5.42 11.85
CA LEU A 227 -5.51 6.26 11.84
C LEU A 227 -5.29 7.54 12.66
N SER A 228 -5.97 8.61 12.24
CA SER A 228 -5.99 9.85 13.03
C SER A 228 -6.73 9.66 14.35
N LYS A 229 -6.21 10.26 15.42
CA LYS A 229 -6.85 10.23 16.76
C LYS A 229 -8.35 10.58 16.76
N PRO A 230 -8.82 11.60 16.00
CA PRO A 230 -10.26 11.89 15.92
C PRO A 230 -11.07 10.75 15.32
N ASN A 231 -10.54 10.01 14.33
CA ASN A 231 -11.26 8.91 13.70
C ASN A 231 -11.26 7.67 14.58
N ILE A 232 -10.16 7.37 15.28
CA ILE A 232 -10.14 6.32 16.30
C ILE A 232 -11.23 6.56 17.36
N ARG A 233 -11.35 7.81 17.83
CA ARG A 233 -12.39 8.17 18.81
C ARG A 233 -13.81 7.99 18.26
N LYS A 234 -14.07 8.39 17.00
CA LYS A 234 -15.38 8.18 16.38
C LYS A 234 -15.76 6.70 16.28
N VAL A 235 -14.79 5.85 15.91
CA VAL A 235 -15.01 4.40 15.91
C VAL A 235 -15.32 3.89 17.30
N MET A 236 -14.57 4.35 18.31
CA MET A 236 -14.76 3.97 19.71
C MET A 236 -16.15 4.38 20.23
N ASP A 237 -16.62 5.57 19.88
CA ASP A 237 -17.92 6.08 20.29
C ASP A 237 -19.09 5.35 19.57
N ALA A 238 -18.86 4.85 18.36
CA ALA A 238 -19.88 4.18 17.55
C ALA A 238 -19.98 2.67 17.80
N SER A 239 -18.86 1.99 18.06
CA SER A 239 -18.78 0.53 18.16
C SER A 239 -18.84 0.02 19.60
N ASP A 240 -19.25 -1.24 19.79
CA ASP A 240 -19.23 -1.89 21.10
C ASP A 240 -17.82 -2.31 21.51
N LYS A 241 -17.00 -2.72 20.53
CA LYS A 241 -15.59 -3.08 20.72
C LYS A 241 -14.74 -2.71 19.51
N GLN A 242 -13.50 -2.31 19.77
CA GLN A 242 -12.46 -2.24 18.74
C GLN A 242 -11.21 -3.01 19.17
N VAL A 243 -10.54 -3.62 18.20
CA VAL A 243 -9.24 -4.30 18.34
C VAL A 243 -8.20 -3.51 17.57
N SER A 244 -7.09 -3.14 18.23
CA SER A 244 -6.09 -2.20 17.72
C SER A 244 -5.25 -2.73 16.56
N ALA A 245 -5.15 -4.05 16.40
CA ALA A 245 -4.47 -4.69 15.29
C ALA A 245 -5.04 -6.10 15.07
N PHE A 246 -5.11 -6.53 13.81
CA PHE A 246 -5.50 -7.90 13.49
C PHE A 246 -4.33 -8.86 13.69
N TYR A 247 -3.18 -8.52 13.09
CA TYR A 247 -2.02 -9.39 13.14
C TYR A 247 -1.43 -9.48 14.55
N GLY A 248 -1.25 -10.72 15.03
CA GLY A 248 -0.77 -11.02 16.37
C GLY A 248 -1.81 -10.91 17.50
N LYS A 249 -3.09 -10.58 17.16
CA LYS A 249 -4.19 -10.47 18.15
C LYS A 249 -5.40 -11.34 17.84
N GLN A 250 -5.21 -12.38 17.04
CA GLN A 250 -6.29 -13.30 16.69
C GLN A 250 -6.91 -14.01 17.91
N ASP A 251 -6.11 -14.31 18.92
CA ASP A 251 -6.59 -14.91 20.15
C ASP A 251 -7.43 -13.94 21.01
N GLU A 252 -7.04 -12.65 21.09
CA GLU A 252 -7.84 -11.57 21.72
C GLU A 252 -9.21 -11.41 21.03
N ILE A 253 -9.24 -11.52 19.70
CA ILE A 253 -10.47 -11.45 18.91
C ILE A 253 -11.39 -12.62 19.23
N LYS A 254 -10.86 -13.86 19.29
CA LYS A 254 -11.63 -15.05 19.66
C LYS A 254 -12.19 -14.94 21.06
N GLU A 255 -11.35 -14.60 22.02
CA GLU A 255 -11.74 -14.45 23.42
C GLU A 255 -12.89 -13.44 23.60
N TYR A 256 -12.80 -12.29 22.93
CA TYR A 256 -13.88 -11.32 22.96
C TYR A 256 -15.19 -11.88 22.37
N ILE A 257 -15.12 -12.55 21.22
CA ILE A 257 -16.32 -13.13 20.59
C ILE A 257 -16.94 -14.22 21.49
N GLU A 258 -16.13 -15.05 22.11
CA GLU A 258 -16.58 -16.08 23.05
C GLU A 258 -17.26 -15.45 24.29
N GLN A 259 -16.70 -14.40 24.87
CA GLN A 259 -17.30 -13.67 25.99
C GLN A 259 -18.66 -13.05 25.59
N GLU A 260 -18.78 -12.48 24.38
CA GLU A 260 -20.06 -11.96 23.92
C GLU A 260 -21.12 -13.05 23.72
N ILE A 261 -20.73 -14.23 23.23
CA ILE A 261 -21.63 -15.39 23.08
C ILE A 261 -22.17 -15.82 24.45
N GLU A 262 -21.28 -15.97 25.45
CA GLU A 262 -21.67 -16.32 26.81
C GLU A 262 -22.60 -15.28 27.43
N TYR A 263 -22.28 -14.00 27.28
CA TYR A 263 -23.10 -12.88 27.78
C TYR A 263 -24.50 -12.83 27.16
N MET A 264 -24.60 -13.12 25.86
CA MET A 264 -25.87 -13.12 25.13
C MET A 264 -26.69 -14.41 25.30
N GLY A 265 -26.25 -15.31 26.15
CA GLY A 265 -26.90 -16.59 26.46
C GLY A 265 -26.74 -17.57 25.29
N GLY A 266 -25.51 -17.99 25.07
CA GLY A 266 -25.22 -19.12 24.18
C GLY A 266 -26.03 -20.33 24.59
N THR A 267 -26.74 -20.90 23.64
CA THR A 267 -27.48 -22.16 23.76
C THR A 267 -26.55 -23.33 23.81
#